data_0d13f6a50ceab8f62e8caaee3d3c1677
#
_entry.id   0d13f6a50ceab8f62e8caaee3d3c1677
#
_cell.length_a   1.000
_cell.length_b   1.000
_cell.length_c   1.000
_cell.angle_alpha   90.00
_cell.angle_beta   90.00
_cell.angle_gamma   90.00
#
_symmetry.space_group_name_H-M   'P 1'
#
loop_
_entity.id
_entity.type
_entity.pdbx_description
1 polymer ?
#
loop_
_entity_poly.entity_id
_entity_poly.type
_entity_poly.pdbx_seq_one_letter_code
_entity_poly.pdbx_strand_id
1 'polypeptide(L)'
;MNINDFIKLDCKDEQPLDHYAVDGGLCGILHTVGCIGDSLSSGEFESLNEKGERGYHDMYDYSWGQFMARLCGLKVYNFSQGGMTAKYYYDTFADENGFWEKAKECKAFIIALGVND
;
A
#
# COMPACT_ATOMS: atom_id res chain seq x y z
N MET A 1 -10.97 10.91 23.96
CA MET A 1 -9.97 11.18 22.92
C MET A 1 -10.67 11.91 21.79
N ASN A 2 -10.29 13.16 21.54
CA ASN A 2 -10.93 13.98 20.50
C ASN A 2 -10.22 13.71 19.18
N ILE A 3 -10.96 13.47 18.10
CA ILE A 3 -10.39 13.23 16.77
C ILE A 3 -9.52 14.43 16.30
N ASN A 4 -9.84 15.62 16.75
CA ASN A 4 -9.05 16.82 16.44
C ASN A 4 -7.66 16.82 17.07
N ASP A 5 -7.40 15.93 18.05
CA ASP A 5 -6.07 15.76 18.63
C ASP A 5 -5.16 14.94 17.70
N PHE A 6 -5.74 14.25 16.73
CA PHE A 6 -5.03 13.40 15.78
C PHE A 6 -4.96 14.00 14.38
N ILE A 7 -5.93 14.83 14.02
CA ILE A 7 -6.02 15.42 12.70
C ILE A 7 -5.92 16.93 12.85
N LYS A 8 -4.80 17.50 12.44
CA LYS A 8 -4.66 18.95 12.34
C LYS A 8 -5.27 19.42 11.04
N LEU A 9 -6.49 19.90 11.11
CA LEU A 9 -7.21 20.48 9.97
C LEU A 9 -6.97 22.00 9.83
N ASP A 10 -5.75 22.45 10.16
CA ASP A 10 -5.46 23.88 10.26
C ASP A 10 -5.27 24.55 8.90
N CYS A 11 -5.08 23.80 7.83
CA CYS A 11 -4.88 24.31 6.49
C CYS A 11 -6.07 23.99 5.60
N LYS A 12 -6.63 25.01 4.98
CA LYS A 12 -7.82 24.88 4.12
C LYS A 12 -7.57 24.06 2.85
N ASP A 13 -6.31 23.95 2.46
CA ASP A 13 -5.89 23.28 1.21
C ASP A 13 -5.30 21.89 1.47
N GLU A 14 -5.21 21.45 2.72
CA GLU A 14 -4.67 20.16 3.08
C GLU A 14 -5.77 19.09 3.16
N GLN A 15 -5.47 17.92 2.61
CA GLN A 15 -6.37 16.79 2.74
C GLN A 15 -6.28 16.20 4.16
N PRO A 16 -7.37 15.70 4.73
CA PRO A 16 -7.36 15.12 6.08
C PRO A 16 -6.35 13.98 6.28
N LEU A 17 -5.94 13.32 5.20
CA LEU A 17 -4.97 12.22 5.23
C LEU A 17 -3.50 12.69 5.22
N ASP A 18 -3.24 13.97 5.01
CA ASP A 18 -1.87 14.49 4.92
C ASP A 18 -1.24 14.76 6.29
N HIS A 19 -2.06 14.88 7.33
CA HIS A 19 -1.63 15.23 8.69
C HIS A 19 -2.23 14.30 9.74
N TYR A 20 -1.55 13.20 9.99
CA TYR A 20 -1.79 12.38 11.17
C TYR A 20 -0.72 12.66 12.23
N ALA A 21 -1.12 13.21 13.36
CA ALA A 21 -0.25 13.34 14.52
C ALA A 21 -0.21 12.01 15.28
N VAL A 22 0.54 11.04 14.79
CA VAL A 22 0.62 9.70 15.38
C VAL A 22 2.07 9.37 15.68
N ASP A 23 2.30 8.74 16.82
CA ASP A 23 3.63 8.24 17.17
C ASP A 23 4.00 6.94 16.47
N GLY A 24 3.10 6.36 15.69
CA GLY A 24 3.29 5.11 14.96
C GLY A 24 3.35 3.87 15.85
N GLY A 25 3.40 4.01 17.16
CA GLY A 25 3.52 2.89 18.08
C GLY A 25 4.68 1.96 17.72
N LEU A 26 4.47 0.65 17.85
CA LEU A 26 5.47 -0.37 17.48
C LEU A 26 5.78 -0.39 15.98
N CYS A 27 4.84 0.02 15.13
CA CYS A 27 5.08 0.08 13.69
C CYS A 27 6.14 1.13 13.32
N GLY A 28 6.25 2.22 14.08
CA GLY A 28 7.20 3.29 13.82
C GLY A 28 8.67 2.85 13.82
N ILE A 29 9.00 1.78 14.54
CA ILE A 29 10.38 1.25 14.60
C ILE A 29 10.82 0.54 13.31
N LEU A 30 9.88 0.17 12.46
CA LEU A 30 10.17 -0.61 11.25
C LEU A 30 10.77 0.24 10.12
N HIS A 31 10.54 1.55 10.12
CA HIS A 31 11.02 2.54 9.16
C HIS A 31 10.65 2.25 7.71
N THR A 32 11.03 1.09 7.18
CA THR A 32 10.79 0.69 5.77
C THR A 32 10.12 -0.67 5.72
N VAL A 33 8.94 -0.72 5.12
CA VAL A 33 8.11 -1.93 5.02
C VAL A 33 7.80 -2.25 3.56
N GLY A 34 7.91 -3.51 3.18
CA GLY A 34 7.45 -4.03 1.90
C GLY A 34 6.07 -4.66 2.02
N CYS A 35 5.15 -4.28 1.15
CA CYS A 35 3.85 -4.93 1.01
C CYS A 35 3.86 -5.81 -0.24
N ILE A 36 3.63 -7.10 -0.06
CA ILE A 36 3.53 -8.09 -1.14
C ILE A 36 2.12 -8.65 -1.12
N GLY A 37 1.39 -8.51 -2.22
CA GLY A 37 0.01 -8.95 -2.25
C GLY A 37 -0.64 -8.88 -3.63
N ASP A 38 -1.94 -9.03 -3.62
CA ASP A 38 -2.82 -8.99 -4.78
C ASP A 38 -3.58 -7.65 -4.88
N SER A 39 -4.75 -7.67 -5.50
CA SER A 39 -5.64 -6.50 -5.67
C SER A 39 -5.99 -5.80 -4.36
N LEU A 40 -6.15 -6.55 -3.27
CA LEU A 40 -6.45 -5.98 -1.95
C LEU A 40 -5.29 -5.13 -1.40
N SER A 41 -4.08 -5.40 -1.84
CA SER A 41 -2.87 -4.70 -1.39
C SER A 41 -2.36 -3.66 -2.39
N SER A 42 -2.69 -3.80 -3.69
CA SER A 42 -2.27 -2.85 -4.72
C SER A 42 -3.08 -1.55 -4.72
N GLY A 43 -4.23 -1.54 -4.04
CA GLY A 43 -5.18 -0.44 -4.14
C GLY A 43 -6.00 -0.48 -5.43
N GLU A 44 -6.27 -1.69 -5.93
CA GLU A 44 -7.04 -1.86 -7.16
C GLU A 44 -8.45 -1.28 -7.05
N PHE A 45 -8.87 -0.60 -8.09
CA PHE A 45 -10.23 -0.15 -8.27
C PHE A 45 -10.75 -0.47 -9.68
N GLU A 46 -12.05 -0.58 -9.81
CA GLU A 46 -12.72 -0.80 -11.08
C GLU A 46 -13.17 0.53 -11.69
N SER A 47 -13.06 0.64 -13.01
CA SER A 47 -13.68 1.70 -13.80
C SER A 47 -14.64 1.13 -14.85
N LEU A 48 -15.58 1.93 -15.28
CA LEU A 48 -16.43 1.64 -16.43
C LEU A 48 -16.19 2.71 -17.49
N ASN A 49 -15.97 2.27 -18.73
CA ASN A 49 -15.91 3.19 -19.86
C ASN A 49 -17.34 3.53 -20.34
N GLU A 50 -17.44 4.41 -21.32
CA GLU A 50 -18.73 4.84 -21.91
C GLU A 50 -19.55 3.68 -22.52
N LYS A 51 -18.89 2.56 -22.84
CA LYS A 51 -19.51 1.34 -23.38
C LYS A 51 -19.91 0.35 -22.28
N GLY A 52 -19.63 0.66 -21.01
CA GLY A 52 -19.90 -0.23 -19.89
C GLY A 52 -18.87 -1.37 -19.72
N GLU A 53 -17.74 -1.29 -20.41
CA GLU A 53 -16.66 -2.26 -20.23
C GLU A 53 -15.86 -1.94 -18.97
N ARG A 54 -15.53 -2.97 -18.20
CA ARG A 54 -14.75 -2.84 -16.94
C ARG A 54 -13.27 -2.72 -17.22
N GLY A 55 -12.62 -1.78 -16.54
CA GLY A 55 -11.18 -1.69 -16.42
C GLY A 55 -10.75 -1.87 -14.97
N TYR A 56 -9.57 -2.42 -14.75
CA TYR A 56 -8.96 -2.62 -13.42
C TYR A 56 -7.66 -1.82 -13.36
N HIS A 57 -7.46 -1.12 -12.26
CA HIS A 57 -6.34 -0.20 -12.10
C HIS A 57 -5.77 -0.33 -10.70
N ASP A 58 -4.47 -0.58 -10.60
CA ASP A 58 -3.73 -0.54 -9.34
C ASP A 58 -3.40 0.91 -8.99
N MET A 59 -3.84 1.38 -7.83
CA MET A 59 -3.58 2.73 -7.35
C MET A 59 -2.88 2.68 -6.00
N TYR A 60 -1.59 2.43 -6.03
CA TYR A 60 -0.76 2.18 -4.85
C TYR A 60 -0.84 3.28 -3.79
N ASP A 61 -0.96 4.53 -4.17
CA ASP A 61 -1.05 5.68 -3.25
C ASP A 61 -2.29 5.62 -2.33
N TYR A 62 -3.32 4.92 -2.76
CA TYR A 62 -4.57 4.71 -2.00
C TYR A 62 -4.67 3.32 -1.37
N SER A 63 -3.61 2.53 -1.47
CA SER A 63 -3.54 1.23 -0.80
C SER A 63 -3.44 1.39 0.73
N TRP A 64 -3.84 0.35 1.45
CA TRP A 64 -3.71 0.32 2.91
C TRP A 64 -2.25 0.45 3.37
N GLY A 65 -1.31 -0.05 2.58
CA GLY A 65 0.13 0.09 2.86
C GLY A 65 0.58 1.55 2.85
N GLN A 66 0.15 2.34 1.89
CA GLN A 66 0.47 3.77 1.83
C GLN A 66 -0.30 4.57 2.89
N PHE A 67 -1.51 4.14 3.23
CA PHE A 67 -2.22 4.71 4.38
C PHE A 67 -1.44 4.50 5.67
N MET A 68 -0.95 3.28 5.89
CA MET A 68 -0.09 2.97 7.05
C MET A 68 1.21 3.79 7.04
N ALA A 69 1.81 3.98 5.87
CA ALA A 69 3.01 4.82 5.73
C ALA A 69 2.77 6.25 6.23
N ARG A 70 1.68 6.87 5.80
CA ARG A 70 1.30 8.22 6.25
C ARG A 70 0.96 8.26 7.74
N LEU A 71 0.22 7.27 8.21
CA LEU A 71 -0.21 7.20 9.61
C LEU A 71 0.95 7.00 10.58
N CYS A 72 1.91 6.16 10.24
CA CYS A 72 2.99 5.74 11.14
C CYS A 72 4.34 6.38 10.80
N GLY A 73 4.42 7.24 9.80
CA GLY A 73 5.69 7.84 9.35
C GLY A 73 6.66 6.82 8.75
N LEU A 74 6.14 5.78 8.09
CA LEU A 74 6.93 4.74 7.44
C LEU A 74 7.19 5.06 5.98
N LYS A 75 8.26 4.49 5.44
CA LYS A 75 8.44 4.32 4.00
C LYS A 75 7.88 2.95 3.62
N VAL A 76 6.89 2.93 2.74
CA VAL A 76 6.30 1.68 2.26
C VAL A 76 6.59 1.49 0.78
N TYR A 77 7.14 0.33 0.45
CA TYR A 77 7.22 -0.16 -0.92
C TYR A 77 6.06 -1.11 -1.18
N ASN A 78 5.26 -0.82 -2.19
CA ASN A 78 4.18 -1.71 -2.60
C ASN A 78 4.63 -2.57 -3.78
N PHE A 79 4.81 -3.86 -3.54
CA PHE A 79 5.20 -4.87 -4.50
C PHE A 79 4.01 -5.74 -4.93
N SER A 80 2.79 -5.21 -4.84
CA SER A 80 1.55 -5.93 -5.12
C SER A 80 1.04 -5.63 -6.52
N GLN A 81 0.19 -6.50 -7.03
CA GLN A 81 -0.56 -6.28 -8.28
C GLN A 81 -1.88 -7.04 -8.26
N GLY A 82 -2.90 -6.50 -8.91
CA GLY A 82 -4.19 -7.16 -9.08
C GLY A 82 -4.06 -8.56 -9.70
N GLY A 83 -4.86 -9.51 -9.21
CA GLY A 83 -4.86 -10.89 -9.70
C GLY A 83 -3.66 -11.75 -9.30
N MET A 84 -2.75 -11.26 -8.48
CA MET A 84 -1.51 -11.96 -8.13
C MET A 84 -1.78 -13.24 -7.34
N THR A 85 -1.09 -14.32 -7.75
CA THR A 85 -0.97 -15.57 -6.98
C THR A 85 0.41 -15.68 -6.36
N ALA A 86 0.54 -16.44 -5.28
CA ALA A 86 1.84 -16.65 -4.63
C ALA A 86 2.83 -17.34 -5.58
N LYS A 87 2.35 -18.31 -6.35
CA LYS A 87 3.17 -19.03 -7.33
C LYS A 87 3.70 -18.11 -8.42
N TYR A 88 2.83 -17.33 -9.06
CA TYR A 88 3.24 -16.41 -10.15
C TYR A 88 4.16 -15.31 -9.63
N TYR A 89 3.90 -14.81 -8.41
CA TYR A 89 4.76 -13.83 -7.77
C TYR A 89 6.21 -14.34 -7.66
N TYR A 90 6.37 -15.52 -7.10
CA TYR A 90 7.69 -16.11 -6.85
C TYR A 90 8.40 -16.54 -8.13
N ASP A 91 7.68 -17.20 -9.04
CA ASP A 91 8.29 -17.83 -10.24
C ASP A 91 8.67 -16.81 -11.32
N THR A 92 7.99 -15.64 -11.35
CA THR A 92 8.07 -14.75 -12.51
C THR A 92 8.05 -13.28 -12.13
N PHE A 93 6.99 -12.83 -11.48
CA PHE A 93 6.66 -11.40 -11.34
C PHE A 93 7.71 -10.61 -10.56
N ALA A 94 8.21 -11.15 -9.47
CA ALA A 94 9.18 -10.45 -8.64
C ALA A 94 10.53 -10.27 -9.34
N ASP A 95 10.95 -11.27 -10.13
CA ASP A 95 12.18 -11.21 -10.92
C ASP A 95 12.07 -10.20 -12.07
N GLU A 96 10.99 -10.27 -12.84
CA GLU A 96 10.77 -9.37 -13.98
C GLU A 96 10.70 -7.89 -13.57
N ASN A 97 10.27 -7.61 -12.34
CA ASN A 97 10.16 -6.26 -11.81
C ASN A 97 11.36 -5.84 -10.93
N GLY A 98 12.35 -6.71 -10.76
CA GLY A 98 13.51 -6.42 -9.92
C GLY A 98 13.18 -6.26 -8.43
N PHE A 99 12.07 -6.84 -7.97
CA PHE A 99 11.57 -6.64 -6.62
C PHE A 99 12.43 -7.29 -5.55
N TRP A 100 13.13 -8.37 -5.86
CA TRP A 100 14.04 -9.01 -4.91
C TRP A 100 15.19 -8.09 -4.47
N GLU A 101 15.73 -7.31 -5.41
CA GLU A 101 16.78 -6.33 -5.06
C GLU A 101 16.20 -5.18 -4.24
N LYS A 102 15.04 -4.67 -4.65
CA LYS A 102 14.37 -3.58 -3.95
C LYS A 102 13.90 -3.98 -2.56
N ALA A 103 13.48 -5.23 -2.39
CA ALA A 103 13.07 -5.79 -1.11
C ALA A 103 14.18 -5.76 -0.05
N LYS A 104 15.44 -5.79 -0.45
CA LYS A 104 16.59 -5.68 0.49
C LYS A 104 16.63 -4.37 1.25
N GLU A 105 15.97 -3.33 0.76
CA GLU A 105 15.83 -2.06 1.47
C GLU A 105 14.82 -2.11 2.61
N CYS A 106 13.93 -3.11 2.63
CA CYS A 106 12.87 -3.23 3.63
C CYS A 106 13.38 -3.86 4.92
N LYS A 107 12.88 -3.36 6.05
CA LYS A 107 13.14 -3.91 7.38
C LYS A 107 12.10 -4.93 7.83
N ALA A 108 10.92 -4.86 7.23
CA ALA A 108 9.84 -5.80 7.49
C ALA A 108 8.98 -5.97 6.23
N PHE A 109 8.21 -7.06 6.20
CA PHE A 109 7.28 -7.36 5.12
C PHE A 109 5.91 -7.70 5.66
N ILE A 110 4.89 -7.30 4.91
CA ILE A 110 3.53 -7.79 5.06
C ILE A 110 3.19 -8.52 3.77
N ILE A 111 2.94 -9.82 3.89
CA ILE A 111 2.61 -10.69 2.76
C ILE A 111 1.13 -11.04 2.84
N ALA A 112 0.36 -10.62 1.86
CA ALA A 112 -1.08 -10.78 1.75
C ALA A 112 -1.43 -11.39 0.39
N LEU A 113 -1.03 -12.63 0.19
CA LEU A 113 -1.32 -13.46 -0.98
C LEU A 113 -2.22 -14.63 -0.56
N GLY A 114 -2.79 -15.34 -1.53
CA GLY A 114 -3.57 -16.56 -1.29
C GLY A 114 -5.03 -16.47 -1.70
N VAL A 115 -5.56 -15.29 -1.99
CA VAL A 115 -6.96 -15.12 -2.42
C VAL A 115 -7.17 -15.65 -3.85
N ASN A 116 -6.16 -15.53 -4.71
CA ASN A 116 -6.22 -15.94 -6.12
C ASN A 116 -5.53 -17.30 -6.38
N ASP A 117 -4.98 -17.92 -5.36
CA ASP A 117 -4.28 -19.22 -5.45
C ASP A 117 -5.22 -20.41 -5.58
#